data_b97e93ae57461af257ee5a40d087f43e
#
_entry.id   b97e93ae57461af257ee5a40d087f43e
#
_cell.length_a   1.000
_cell.length_b   1.000
_cell.length_c   1.000
_cell.angle_alpha   90.00
_cell.angle_beta   90.00
_cell.angle_gamma   90.00
#
_symmetry.space_group_name_H-M   'P 1'
#
loop_
_entity.id
_entity.type
_entity.pdbx_description
1 polymer ?
#
loop_
_entity_poly.entity_id
_entity_poly.type
_entity_poly.pdbx_seq_one_letter_code
_entity_poly.pdbx_strand_id
1 'polypeptide(L)'
;MKLSNAEEELMQILWKQKKAFMKDLIDAYPEPKPASTTVATLLKRMRDKNFVDFVQYGRSREYFPLVKKTDYFSKQMNGLIKNFFNNSAAQFASFFTEETDLSEDELKELRKIIDERIKNQ
;
A
#
# COMPACT_ATOMS: atom_id res chain seq x y z
N MET A 1 5.60 -9.90 6.45
CA MET A 1 6.74 -9.60 5.57
C MET A 1 6.53 -8.23 4.92
N LYS A 2 7.55 -7.43 4.88
CA LYS A 2 7.43 -6.06 4.40
C LYS A 2 8.01 -5.91 2.99
N LEU A 3 7.36 -5.07 2.18
CA LEU A 3 7.85 -4.72 0.86
C LEU A 3 8.88 -3.57 0.95
N SER A 4 9.84 -3.56 0.04
CA SER A 4 10.72 -2.40 -0.14
C SER A 4 9.94 -1.22 -0.74
N ASN A 5 10.52 -0.02 -0.72
CA ASN A 5 9.87 1.15 -1.32
C ASN A 5 9.58 0.94 -2.81
N ALA A 6 10.51 0.35 -3.55
CA ALA A 6 10.31 0.07 -4.98
C ALA A 6 9.22 -0.95 -5.21
N GLU A 7 9.14 -1.97 -4.35
CA GLU A 7 8.09 -2.97 -4.41
C GLU A 7 6.72 -2.37 -4.06
N GLU A 8 6.67 -1.48 -3.06
CA GLU A 8 5.43 -0.80 -2.69
C GLU A 8 4.91 0.08 -3.83
N GLU A 9 5.80 0.77 -4.53
CA GLU A 9 5.41 1.58 -5.69
C GLU A 9 4.75 0.72 -6.77
N LEU A 10 5.35 -0.42 -7.07
CA LEU A 10 4.78 -1.35 -8.06
C LEU A 10 3.47 -1.98 -7.57
N MET A 11 3.39 -2.33 -6.29
CA MET A 11 2.15 -2.83 -5.70
C MET A 11 1.02 -1.82 -5.79
N GLN A 12 1.30 -0.53 -5.57
CA GLN A 12 0.30 0.54 -5.70
C GLN A 12 -0.30 0.56 -7.11
N ILE A 13 0.56 0.43 -8.13
CA ILE A 13 0.11 0.37 -9.52
C ILE A 13 -0.78 -0.86 -9.74
N LEU A 14 -0.34 -2.01 -9.24
CA LEU A 14 -1.05 -3.26 -9.44
C LEU A 14 -2.41 -3.28 -8.71
N TRP A 15 -2.48 -2.76 -7.49
CA TRP A 15 -3.75 -2.64 -6.78
C TRP A 15 -4.74 -1.77 -7.54
N LYS A 16 -4.24 -0.68 -8.13
CA LYS A 16 -5.09 0.24 -8.89
C LYS A 16 -5.63 -0.40 -10.16
N GLN A 17 -4.78 -1.14 -10.87
CA GLN A 17 -5.17 -1.79 -12.13
C GLN A 17 -5.86 -3.13 -11.94
N LYS A 18 -5.68 -3.76 -10.79
CA LYS A 18 -6.23 -5.08 -10.40
C LYS A 18 -5.59 -6.25 -11.15
N LYS A 19 -5.39 -6.15 -12.45
CA LYS A 19 -4.68 -7.10 -13.30
C LYS A 19 -3.89 -6.30 -14.32
N ALA A 20 -2.69 -6.73 -14.65
CA ALA A 20 -1.88 -5.98 -15.60
C ALA A 20 -0.81 -6.84 -16.26
N PHE A 21 -0.60 -6.59 -17.53
CA PHE A 21 0.56 -7.10 -18.25
C PHE A 21 1.76 -6.18 -18.00
N MET A 22 2.96 -6.66 -18.31
CA MET A 22 4.19 -5.89 -18.11
C MET A 22 4.10 -4.47 -18.70
N LYS A 23 3.58 -4.37 -19.93
CA LYS A 23 3.44 -3.08 -20.60
C LYS A 23 2.55 -2.12 -19.81
N ASP A 24 1.43 -2.63 -19.30
CA ASP A 24 0.48 -1.81 -18.52
C ASP A 24 1.13 -1.28 -17.25
N LEU A 25 1.94 -2.10 -16.59
CA LEU A 25 2.64 -1.71 -15.37
C LEU A 25 3.66 -0.61 -15.66
N ILE A 26 4.48 -0.80 -16.70
CA ILE A 26 5.52 0.18 -17.08
C ILE A 26 4.88 1.50 -17.49
N ASP A 27 3.81 1.45 -18.27
CA ASP A 27 3.12 2.67 -18.73
C ASP A 27 2.54 3.48 -17.58
N ALA A 28 2.23 2.85 -16.46
CA ALA A 28 1.67 3.53 -15.29
C ALA A 28 2.71 4.26 -14.43
N TYR A 29 4.01 3.97 -14.60
CA TYR A 29 5.05 4.68 -13.87
C TYR A 29 5.22 6.11 -14.38
N PRO A 30 5.60 7.05 -13.50
CA PRO A 30 6.01 8.38 -13.95
C PRO A 30 7.34 8.31 -14.70
N GLU A 31 7.64 9.35 -15.48
CA GLU A 31 8.94 9.48 -16.14
C GLU A 31 10.05 9.81 -15.12
N PRO A 32 11.25 9.25 -15.25
CA PRO A 32 11.64 8.28 -16.27
C PRO A 32 11.08 6.89 -15.95
N LYS A 33 10.55 6.21 -16.97
CA LYS A 33 9.98 4.89 -16.80
C LYS A 33 11.08 3.85 -16.52
N PRO A 34 10.81 2.86 -15.65
CA PRO A 34 11.79 1.81 -15.39
C PRO A 34 11.95 0.88 -16.59
N ALA A 35 13.09 0.24 -16.67
CA ALA A 35 13.32 -0.81 -17.67
C ALA A 35 12.47 -2.04 -17.33
N SER A 36 12.07 -2.79 -18.36
CA SER A 36 11.27 -4.00 -18.17
C SER A 36 12.01 -5.04 -17.30
N THR A 37 13.33 -5.12 -17.40
CA THR A 37 14.14 -6.02 -16.58
C THR A 37 14.07 -5.65 -15.09
N THR A 38 14.03 -4.36 -14.78
CA THR A 38 13.87 -3.87 -13.39
C THR A 38 12.51 -4.28 -12.83
N VAL A 39 11.45 -4.05 -13.59
CA VAL A 39 10.09 -4.41 -13.18
C VAL A 39 9.96 -5.92 -13.01
N ALA A 40 10.53 -6.70 -13.96
CA ALA A 40 10.52 -8.16 -13.87
C ALA A 40 11.20 -8.66 -12.59
N THR A 41 12.32 -8.06 -12.21
CA THR A 41 13.04 -8.43 -10.98
C THR A 41 12.19 -8.14 -9.74
N LEU A 42 11.54 -6.98 -9.70
CA LEU A 42 10.64 -6.62 -8.59
C LEU A 42 9.47 -7.60 -8.50
N LEU A 43 8.84 -7.92 -9.63
CA LEU A 43 7.71 -8.87 -9.67
C LEU A 43 8.13 -10.26 -9.17
N LYS A 44 9.32 -10.71 -9.54
CA LYS A 44 9.84 -11.99 -9.07
C LYS A 44 10.00 -12.00 -7.55
N ARG A 45 10.59 -10.94 -6.99
CA ARG A 45 10.76 -10.80 -5.54
C ARG A 45 9.40 -10.76 -4.82
N MET A 46 8.46 -10.00 -5.37
CA MET A 46 7.12 -9.87 -4.81
C MET A 46 6.36 -11.19 -4.88
N ARG A 47 6.57 -11.95 -5.95
CA ARG A 47 5.98 -13.29 -6.08
C ARG A 47 6.59 -14.24 -5.06
N ASP A 48 7.91 -14.19 -4.87
CA ASP A 48 8.60 -15.02 -3.87
C ASP A 48 8.10 -14.72 -2.45
N LYS A 49 7.67 -13.47 -2.20
CA LYS A 49 7.08 -13.04 -0.93
C LYS A 49 5.57 -13.32 -0.85
N ASN A 50 4.97 -13.90 -1.87
CA ASN A 50 3.53 -14.19 -1.95
C ASN A 50 2.63 -12.95 -2.00
N PHE A 51 3.10 -11.87 -2.59
CA PHE A 51 2.31 -10.64 -2.78
C PHE A 51 1.63 -10.57 -4.14
N VAL A 52 2.20 -11.23 -5.13
CA VAL A 52 1.64 -11.25 -6.49
C VAL A 52 1.76 -12.64 -7.10
N ASP A 53 0.95 -12.89 -8.11
CA ASP A 53 1.10 -14.06 -8.98
C ASP A 53 0.67 -13.64 -10.39
N PHE A 54 0.70 -14.55 -11.33
CA PHE A 54 0.34 -14.27 -12.71
C PHE A 54 -0.36 -15.45 -13.36
N VAL A 55 -1.09 -15.14 -14.43
CA VAL A 55 -1.64 -16.12 -15.38
C VAL A 55 -0.87 -15.98 -16.67
N GLN A 56 -0.46 -17.10 -17.25
CA GLN A 56 0.28 -17.12 -18.50
C GLN A 56 -0.67 -17.12 -19.67
N TYR A 57 -0.51 -16.16 -20.59
CA TYR A 57 -1.25 -16.07 -21.84
C TYR A 57 -0.22 -16.07 -22.99
N GLY A 58 0.05 -17.23 -23.56
CA GLY A 58 1.09 -17.35 -24.58
C GLY A 58 2.44 -16.95 -24.00
N ARG A 59 3.06 -15.91 -24.54
CA ARG A 59 4.34 -15.37 -24.04
C ARG A 59 4.17 -14.26 -23.03
N SER A 60 2.94 -13.87 -22.75
CA SER A 60 2.64 -12.77 -21.86
C SER A 60 2.15 -13.26 -20.50
N ARG A 61 2.47 -12.53 -19.46
CA ARG A 61 2.01 -12.80 -18.10
C ARG A 61 1.13 -11.67 -17.63
N GLU A 62 -0.08 -12.00 -17.19
CA GLU A 62 -0.95 -11.03 -16.56
C GLU A 62 -0.83 -11.18 -15.04
N TYR A 63 -0.26 -10.17 -14.40
CA TYR A 63 -0.01 -10.16 -12.96
C TYR A 63 -1.22 -9.66 -12.19
N PHE A 64 -1.39 -10.16 -10.98
CA PHE A 64 -2.46 -9.72 -10.09
C PHE A 64 -2.00 -9.82 -8.63
N PRO A 65 -2.55 -8.97 -7.74
CA PRO A 65 -2.18 -8.98 -6.33
C PRO A 65 -2.81 -10.17 -5.60
N LEU A 66 -2.04 -10.78 -4.69
CA LEU A 66 -2.52 -11.82 -3.78
C LEU A 66 -2.92 -11.25 -2.42
N VAL A 67 -2.49 -10.02 -2.11
CA VAL A 67 -2.74 -9.36 -0.83
C VAL A 67 -3.55 -8.09 -1.10
N LYS A 68 -4.59 -7.86 -0.32
CA LYS A 68 -5.39 -6.64 -0.43
C LYS A 68 -4.62 -5.44 0.12
N LYS A 69 -4.78 -4.30 -0.52
CA LYS A 69 -4.16 -3.04 -0.10
C LYS A 69 -4.48 -2.71 1.37
N THR A 70 -5.76 -2.82 1.75
CA THR A 70 -6.19 -2.53 3.12
C THR A 70 -5.55 -3.47 4.14
N ASP A 71 -5.42 -4.76 3.81
CA ASP A 71 -4.81 -5.74 4.70
C ASP A 71 -3.32 -5.44 4.92
N TYR A 72 -2.62 -5.09 3.84
CA TYR A 72 -1.20 -4.76 3.91
C TYR A 72 -0.97 -3.52 4.79
N PHE A 73 -1.70 -2.45 4.55
CA PHE A 73 -1.51 -1.19 5.29
C PHE A 73 -2.00 -1.28 6.73
N SER A 74 -3.07 -2.03 6.99
CA SER A 74 -3.52 -2.27 8.37
C SER A 74 -2.43 -2.97 9.20
N LYS A 75 -1.79 -3.96 8.61
CA LYS A 75 -0.70 -4.69 9.28
C LYS A 75 0.50 -3.78 9.53
N GLN A 76 0.88 -2.94 8.56
CA GLN A 76 1.97 -1.99 8.72
C GLN A 76 1.65 -0.97 9.80
N MET A 77 0.43 -0.44 9.82
CA MET A 77 -0.02 0.53 10.81
C MET A 77 -0.01 -0.06 12.21
N ASN A 78 -0.55 -1.27 12.36
CA ASN A 78 -0.58 -1.96 13.66
C ASN A 78 0.84 -2.20 14.18
N GLY A 79 1.77 -2.56 13.30
CA GLY A 79 3.18 -2.74 13.67
C GLY A 79 3.82 -1.43 14.13
N LEU A 80 3.54 -0.33 13.45
CA LEU A 80 4.03 0.99 13.80
C LEU A 80 3.54 1.39 15.20
N ILE A 81 2.25 1.23 15.45
CA ILE A 81 1.65 1.59 16.73
C ILE A 81 2.22 0.72 17.85
N LYS A 82 2.36 -0.58 17.62
CA LYS A 82 2.91 -1.50 18.60
C LYS A 82 4.37 -1.15 18.94
N ASN A 83 5.19 -0.92 17.93
CA ASN A 83 6.64 -0.77 18.12
C ASN A 83 7.05 0.63 18.58
N PHE A 84 6.33 1.66 18.20
CA PHE A 84 6.74 3.05 18.45
C PHE A 84 5.78 3.83 19.36
N PHE A 85 4.58 3.34 19.61
CA PHE A 85 3.57 4.03 20.41
C PHE A 85 3.00 3.17 21.53
N ASN A 86 3.79 2.23 22.04
CA ASN A 86 3.41 1.37 23.16
C ASN A 86 2.08 0.64 22.96
N ASN A 87 1.78 0.29 21.71
CA ASN A 87 0.52 -0.35 21.34
C ASN A 87 -0.71 0.49 21.72
N SER A 88 -0.55 1.82 21.74
CA SER A 88 -1.60 2.76 22.13
C SER A 88 -2.07 3.58 20.92
N ALA A 89 -3.31 3.37 20.50
CA ALA A 89 -3.93 4.16 19.43
C ALA A 89 -4.02 5.63 19.85
N ALA A 90 -4.27 5.90 21.14
CA ALA A 90 -4.35 7.26 21.66
C ALA A 90 -3.00 7.99 21.55
N GLN A 91 -1.89 7.32 21.88
CA GLN A 91 -0.55 7.90 21.72
C GLN A 91 -0.23 8.18 20.26
N PHE A 92 -0.60 7.25 19.37
CA PHE A 92 -0.43 7.46 17.94
C PHE A 92 -1.25 8.67 17.46
N ALA A 93 -2.52 8.75 17.86
CA ALA A 93 -3.40 9.84 17.45
C ALA A 93 -2.89 11.20 17.96
N SER A 94 -2.38 11.26 19.18
CA SER A 94 -1.79 12.46 19.74
C SER A 94 -0.59 12.91 18.91
N PHE A 95 0.33 12.00 18.61
CA PHE A 95 1.49 12.29 17.76
C PHE A 95 1.04 12.75 16.37
N PHE A 96 0.13 12.03 15.75
CA PHE A 96 -0.35 12.33 14.40
C PHE A 96 -0.98 13.72 14.31
N THR A 97 -1.82 14.09 15.29
CA THR A 97 -2.52 15.37 15.28
C THR A 97 -1.62 16.54 15.65
N GLU A 98 -0.57 16.34 16.43
CA GLU A 98 0.35 17.39 16.85
C GLU A 98 1.52 17.59 15.89
N GLU A 99 2.07 16.49 15.34
CA GLU A 99 3.31 16.52 14.55
C GLU A 99 3.06 16.63 13.04
N THR A 100 1.86 16.40 12.57
CA THR A 100 1.52 16.64 11.18
C THR A 100 0.77 17.97 11.06
N ASP A 101 0.95 18.63 9.94
CA ASP A 101 0.41 19.99 9.74
C ASP A 101 -1.06 19.92 9.31
N LEU A 102 -1.93 19.55 10.25
CA LEU A 102 -3.37 19.45 10.01
C LEU A 102 -4.06 20.77 10.27
N SER A 103 -4.92 21.18 9.33
CA SER A 103 -5.76 22.37 9.51
C SER A 103 -6.89 22.06 10.51
N GLU A 104 -7.53 23.13 10.99
CA GLU A 104 -8.72 22.99 11.85
C GLU A 104 -9.81 22.19 11.16
N ASP A 105 -10.04 22.43 9.86
CA ASP A 105 -11.05 21.70 9.10
C ASP A 105 -10.72 20.23 8.99
N GLU A 106 -9.45 19.89 8.75
CA GLU A 106 -9.01 18.50 8.70
C GLU A 106 -9.18 17.80 10.05
N LEU A 107 -8.89 18.48 11.15
CA LEU A 107 -9.10 17.94 12.50
C LEU A 107 -10.59 17.69 12.76
N LYS A 108 -11.46 18.59 12.29
CA LYS A 108 -12.91 18.41 12.41
C LYS A 108 -13.42 17.22 11.60
N GLU A 109 -12.85 17.02 10.40
CA GLU A 109 -13.18 15.85 9.58
C GLU A 109 -12.79 14.56 10.27
N LEU A 110 -11.58 14.51 10.88
CA LEU A 110 -11.13 13.34 11.61
C LEU A 110 -12.03 13.05 12.81
N ARG A 111 -12.43 14.10 13.54
CA ARG A 111 -13.34 13.94 14.67
C ARG A 111 -14.68 13.36 14.21
N LYS A 112 -15.21 13.83 13.09
CA LYS A 112 -16.45 13.33 12.53
C LYS A 112 -16.35 11.83 12.16
N ILE A 113 -15.23 11.44 11.54
CA ILE A 113 -14.99 10.04 11.17
C ILE A 113 -14.99 9.16 12.44
N ILE A 114 -14.33 9.60 13.50
CA ILE A 114 -14.26 8.88 14.76
C ILE A 114 -15.64 8.77 15.41
N ASP A 115 -16.38 9.88 15.45
CA ASP A 115 -17.72 9.93 16.04
C ASP A 115 -18.69 8.99 15.31
N GLU A 116 -18.63 8.97 13.99
CA GLU A 116 -19.46 8.08 13.17
C GLU A 116 -19.09 6.61 13.44
N ARG A 117 -17.81 6.32 13.60
CA ARG A 117 -17.35 4.96 13.92
C ARG A 117 -17.88 4.50 15.26
N ILE A 118 -17.84 5.37 16.27
CA ILE A 118 -18.37 5.08 17.60
C ILE A 118 -19.89 4.81 17.53
N LYS A 119 -20.60 5.65 16.77
CA LYS A 119 -22.05 5.52 16.59
C LYS A 119 -22.46 4.19 15.96
N ASN A 120 -21.62 3.66 15.08
CA ASN A 120 -21.91 2.44 14.32
C ASN A 120 -21.39 1.16 15.02
N GLN A 121 -20.89 1.27 16.22
CA GLN A 121 -20.45 0.10 16.99
C GLN A 121 -21.62 -0.67 17.59
#